data_91ad42ccf5583d3a5d7b53768e095691
#
_entry.id   91ad42ccf5583d3a5d7b53768e095691
#
_cell.length_a   1.000
_cell.length_b   1.000
_cell.length_c   1.000
_cell.angle_alpha   90.00
_cell.angle_beta   90.00
_cell.angle_gamma   90.00
#
_symmetry.space_group_name_H-M   'P 1'
#
loop_
_entity.id
_entity.type
_entity.pdbx_description
1 polymer ?
#
loop_
_entity_poly.entity_id
_entity_poly.type
_entity_poly.pdbx_seq_one_letter_code
_entity_poly.pdbx_strand_id
1 'polypeptide(L)'
;MLETPAAIRIDVDSARDVALLPELLDLLLLLDVKATFFVTTGPDRLALNLFKYITNPRSSIRFIKSKPLRYGSHSLNGLLRKTQVETACPEVLLRILKEGHEIGLHGYDHYAWIRNLRSMDETRIKELISNGLEALKAVTGADIRGFASPGFTVTNAFLRAIDALGFDYSSDFKSNKPMSPFYPQTETKGDSVLQVPVSMDSIGELFIAGYSDSQIKAKMCKNMDVWHAKRVPFVIYAHPAHEVGCYMELFSSVLRDLREDSRFIPLTLAQIAQKWKVRV
;
A
#
# COMPACT_ATOMS: atom_id res chain seq x y z
N MET A 1 17.59 -6.17 24.07
CA MET A 1 17.73 -6.54 22.63
C MET A 1 17.28 -5.36 21.79
N LEU A 2 17.95 -5.07 20.67
CA LEU A 2 17.50 -3.99 19.78
C LEU A 2 16.21 -4.45 19.08
N GLU A 3 15.13 -3.68 19.23
CA GLU A 3 13.84 -3.93 18.57
C GLU A 3 13.96 -3.78 17.04
N THR A 4 13.26 -4.61 16.31
CA THR A 4 13.18 -4.56 14.85
C THR A 4 12.01 -3.68 14.44
N PRO A 5 12.19 -2.66 13.59
CA PRO A 5 11.09 -1.88 13.07
C PRO A 5 10.09 -2.77 12.32
N ALA A 6 8.80 -2.54 12.55
CA ALA A 6 7.73 -3.15 11.76
C ALA A 6 6.74 -2.08 11.32
N ALA A 7 6.17 -2.23 10.13
CA ALA A 7 5.16 -1.31 9.62
C ALA A 7 4.00 -2.04 8.95
N ILE A 8 2.85 -1.36 8.96
CA ILE A 8 1.66 -1.76 8.22
C ILE A 8 1.46 -0.73 7.12
N ARG A 9 1.57 -1.18 5.88
CA ARG A 9 1.25 -0.43 4.68
C ARG A 9 -0.15 -0.81 4.22
N ILE A 10 -1.00 0.20 4.01
CA ILE A 10 -2.36 0.04 3.50
C ILE A 10 -2.45 0.72 2.14
N ASP A 11 -2.72 -0.05 1.09
CA ASP A 11 -2.92 0.47 -0.26
C ASP A 11 -4.42 0.68 -0.49
N VAL A 12 -4.82 1.94 -0.70
CA VAL A 12 -6.20 2.38 -0.92
C VAL A 12 -6.40 2.65 -2.40
N ASP A 13 -6.80 1.63 -3.14
CA ASP A 13 -6.82 1.62 -4.61
C ASP A 13 -8.10 2.20 -5.22
N SER A 14 -9.19 2.25 -4.44
CA SER A 14 -10.52 2.56 -4.94
C SER A 14 -11.42 3.19 -3.87
N ALA A 15 -12.52 3.79 -4.30
CA ALA A 15 -13.57 4.29 -3.41
C ALA A 15 -14.16 3.20 -2.50
N ARG A 16 -14.10 1.94 -2.93
CA ARG A 16 -14.49 0.80 -2.11
C ARG A 16 -13.51 0.56 -0.96
N ASP A 17 -12.21 0.71 -1.19
CA ASP A 17 -11.23 0.63 -0.11
C ASP A 17 -11.48 1.75 0.89
N VAL A 18 -11.74 2.98 0.42
CA VAL A 18 -12.12 4.12 1.26
C VAL A 18 -13.33 3.81 2.15
N ALA A 19 -14.35 3.14 1.61
CA ALA A 19 -15.56 2.78 2.37
C ALA A 19 -15.31 1.78 3.51
N LEU A 20 -14.22 1.01 3.47
CA LEU A 20 -13.82 0.04 4.48
C LEU A 20 -12.82 0.60 5.52
N LEU A 21 -12.30 1.80 5.29
CA LEU A 21 -11.34 2.43 6.21
C LEU A 21 -11.89 2.68 7.61
N PRO A 22 -13.17 3.05 7.83
CA PRO A 22 -13.67 3.21 9.19
C PRO A 22 -13.49 1.98 10.07
N GLU A 23 -13.83 0.79 9.56
CA GLU A 23 -13.67 -0.49 10.27
C GLU A 23 -12.18 -0.82 10.50
N LEU A 24 -11.32 -0.53 9.53
CA LEU A 24 -9.88 -0.70 9.67
C LEU A 24 -9.28 0.23 10.74
N LEU A 25 -9.68 1.50 10.74
CA LEU A 25 -9.20 2.49 11.71
C LEU A 25 -9.65 2.11 13.14
N ASP A 26 -10.87 1.61 13.31
CA ASP A 26 -11.35 1.11 14.61
C ASP A 26 -10.50 -0.07 15.09
N LEU A 27 -10.11 -1.00 14.20
CA LEU A 27 -9.20 -2.10 14.54
C LEU A 27 -7.81 -1.59 14.94
N LEU A 28 -7.24 -0.67 14.16
CA LEU A 28 -5.90 -0.13 14.44
C LEU A 28 -5.87 0.67 15.75
N LEU A 29 -6.94 1.39 16.05
CA LEU A 29 -7.12 2.10 17.32
C LEU A 29 -7.22 1.11 18.49
N LEU A 30 -8.01 0.04 18.36
CA LEU A 30 -8.15 -1.03 19.37
C LEU A 30 -6.81 -1.70 19.69
N LEU A 31 -5.97 -1.90 18.68
CA LEU A 31 -4.65 -2.54 18.84
C LEU A 31 -3.53 -1.56 19.19
N ASP A 32 -3.82 -0.27 19.26
CA ASP A 32 -2.81 0.79 19.47
C ASP A 32 -1.64 0.68 18.47
N VAL A 33 -1.96 0.55 17.18
CA VAL A 33 -1.00 0.40 16.08
C VAL A 33 -1.19 1.52 15.07
N LYS A 34 -0.08 2.14 14.65
CA LYS A 34 -0.11 3.12 13.55
C LYS A 34 0.25 2.45 12.23
N ALA A 35 -0.32 2.97 11.14
CA ALA A 35 -0.12 2.46 9.80
C ALA A 35 0.18 3.61 8.82
N THR A 36 0.70 3.27 7.65
CA THR A 36 0.86 4.18 6.51
C THR A 36 -0.16 3.83 5.45
N PHE A 37 -1.00 4.79 5.09
CA PHE A 37 -2.03 4.66 4.06
C PHE A 37 -1.55 5.31 2.76
N PHE A 38 -1.30 4.53 1.73
CA PHE A 38 -1.06 5.05 0.39
C PHE A 38 -2.37 5.17 -0.35
N VAL A 39 -2.80 6.39 -0.61
CA VAL A 39 -4.10 6.68 -1.20
C VAL A 39 -3.94 7.00 -2.68
N THR A 40 -4.61 6.22 -3.52
CA THR A 40 -4.79 6.55 -4.93
C THR A 40 -5.66 7.80 -5.06
N THR A 41 -5.35 8.61 -6.06
CA THR A 41 -6.15 9.78 -6.42
C THR A 41 -6.63 9.69 -7.86
N GLY A 42 -7.58 10.53 -8.20
CA GLY A 42 -8.16 10.56 -9.53
C GLY A 42 -9.29 9.53 -9.72
N PRO A 43 -9.63 9.20 -10.97
CA PRO A 43 -10.84 8.46 -11.27
C PRO A 43 -10.76 7.01 -10.80
N ASP A 44 -11.78 6.58 -10.04
CA ASP A 44 -11.97 5.17 -9.70
C ASP A 44 -12.41 4.39 -10.93
N ARG A 45 -11.53 3.53 -11.43
CA ARG A 45 -11.75 2.68 -12.60
C ARG A 45 -11.78 1.19 -12.24
N LEU A 46 -12.16 0.85 -11.02
CA LEU A 46 -12.20 -0.53 -10.53
C LEU A 46 -12.98 -1.46 -11.46
N ALA A 47 -14.13 -1.00 -12.00
CA ALA A 47 -14.95 -1.80 -12.91
C ALA A 47 -14.24 -2.19 -14.23
N LEU A 48 -13.25 -1.40 -14.67
CA LEU A 48 -12.48 -1.76 -15.88
C LEU A 48 -11.55 -2.97 -15.63
N ASN A 49 -11.21 -3.26 -14.39
CA ASN A 49 -10.49 -4.48 -14.03
C ASN A 49 -11.38 -5.72 -14.14
N LEU A 50 -12.72 -5.60 -14.00
CA LEU A 50 -13.67 -6.70 -14.15
C LEU A 50 -13.61 -7.31 -15.53
N PHE A 51 -13.44 -6.52 -16.59
CA PHE A 51 -13.31 -7.01 -17.96
C PHE A 51 -12.10 -7.93 -18.15
N LYS A 52 -10.98 -7.68 -17.45
CA LYS A 52 -9.82 -8.59 -17.47
C LYS A 52 -10.15 -9.96 -16.87
N TYR A 53 -11.00 -9.98 -15.86
CA TYR A 53 -11.40 -11.23 -15.19
C TYR A 53 -12.35 -12.06 -16.06
N ILE A 54 -13.18 -11.42 -16.88
CA ILE A 54 -14.11 -12.09 -17.79
C ILE A 54 -13.37 -12.72 -18.98
N THR A 55 -12.30 -12.05 -19.45
CA THR A 55 -11.56 -12.47 -20.66
C THR A 55 -10.41 -13.45 -20.40
N ASN A 56 -10.02 -13.66 -19.14
CA ASN A 56 -8.91 -14.55 -18.78
C ASN A 56 -9.38 -15.62 -17.76
N PRO A 57 -9.42 -16.93 -18.12
CA PRO A 57 -9.93 -17.99 -17.24
C PRO A 57 -9.23 -18.07 -15.88
N ARG A 58 -7.91 -17.85 -15.82
CA ARG A 58 -7.15 -17.85 -14.56
C ARG A 58 -7.51 -16.66 -13.67
N SER A 59 -7.78 -15.51 -14.28
CA SER A 59 -8.25 -14.32 -13.59
C SER A 59 -9.69 -14.46 -13.12
N SER A 60 -10.55 -15.18 -13.88
CA SER A 60 -11.93 -15.48 -13.48
C SER A 60 -12.00 -16.31 -12.20
N ILE A 61 -11.13 -17.32 -12.06
CA ILE A 61 -11.04 -18.12 -10.82
C ILE A 61 -10.61 -17.23 -9.64
N ARG A 62 -9.66 -16.31 -9.84
CA ARG A 62 -9.25 -15.34 -8.82
C ARG A 62 -10.39 -14.42 -8.42
N PHE A 63 -11.14 -13.91 -9.40
CA PHE A 63 -12.30 -13.05 -9.18
C PHE A 63 -13.38 -13.75 -8.36
N ILE A 64 -13.74 -15.00 -8.72
CA ILE A 64 -14.75 -15.80 -7.99
C ILE A 64 -14.29 -16.05 -6.54
N LYS A 65 -13.01 -16.40 -6.33
CA LYS A 65 -12.43 -16.61 -5.00
C LYS A 65 -12.43 -15.32 -4.15
N SER A 66 -12.29 -14.15 -4.76
CA SER A 66 -12.32 -12.86 -4.05
C SER A 66 -13.72 -12.41 -3.61
N LYS A 67 -14.77 -13.22 -3.85
CA LYS A 67 -16.17 -12.96 -3.47
C LYS A 67 -16.66 -11.56 -3.88
N PRO A 68 -16.57 -11.17 -5.17
CA PRO A 68 -16.84 -9.81 -5.64
C PRO A 68 -18.26 -9.32 -5.36
N LEU A 69 -19.24 -10.23 -5.23
CA LEU A 69 -20.65 -9.90 -4.94
C LEU A 69 -20.86 -9.36 -3.50
N ARG A 70 -19.89 -9.52 -2.59
CA ARG A 70 -19.93 -8.90 -1.26
C ARG A 70 -19.74 -7.38 -1.30
N TYR A 71 -19.42 -6.82 -2.44
CA TYR A 71 -18.92 -5.47 -2.59
C TYR A 71 -19.94 -4.42 -3.06
N GLY A 72 -21.21 -4.80 -3.22
CA GLY A 72 -22.31 -3.87 -3.49
C GLY A 72 -22.10 -2.98 -4.72
N SER A 73 -22.71 -1.80 -4.71
CA SER A 73 -22.72 -0.84 -5.82
C SER A 73 -21.36 -0.26 -6.20
N HIS A 74 -20.36 -0.32 -5.31
CA HIS A 74 -19.01 0.19 -5.57
C HIS A 74 -18.26 -0.61 -6.65
N SER A 75 -18.65 -1.86 -6.91
CA SER A 75 -18.09 -2.69 -7.98
C SER A 75 -18.34 -2.13 -9.38
N LEU A 76 -19.29 -1.21 -9.53
CA LEU A 76 -19.66 -0.57 -10.80
C LEU A 76 -19.07 0.84 -10.96
N ASN A 77 -18.23 1.30 -10.00
CA ASN A 77 -17.54 2.56 -10.14
C ASN A 77 -16.59 2.54 -11.36
N GLY A 78 -16.57 3.63 -12.09
CA GLY A 78 -15.81 3.74 -13.34
C GLY A 78 -16.59 3.33 -14.60
N LEU A 79 -17.66 2.53 -14.48
CA LEU A 79 -18.56 2.21 -15.59
C LEU A 79 -19.80 3.12 -15.58
N LEU A 80 -20.40 3.32 -14.40
CA LEU A 80 -21.66 4.07 -14.24
C LEU A 80 -21.52 5.35 -13.43
N ARG A 81 -20.44 5.54 -12.69
CA ARG A 81 -20.17 6.70 -11.85
C ARG A 81 -18.76 7.20 -12.04
N LYS A 82 -18.60 8.50 -12.22
CA LYS A 82 -17.31 9.20 -12.20
C LYS A 82 -16.99 9.59 -10.75
N THR A 83 -16.46 8.65 -9.99
CA THR A 83 -16.04 8.89 -8.61
C THR A 83 -14.54 9.13 -8.59
N GLN A 84 -14.09 10.15 -7.87
CA GLN A 84 -12.67 10.34 -7.52
C GLN A 84 -12.42 9.62 -6.21
N VAL A 85 -11.31 8.89 -6.11
CA VAL A 85 -11.04 8.04 -4.92
C VAL A 85 -10.86 8.91 -3.67
N GLU A 86 -10.08 9.98 -3.77
CA GLU A 86 -9.76 10.88 -2.66
C GLU A 86 -10.95 11.67 -2.13
N THR A 87 -12.00 11.84 -2.95
CA THR A 87 -13.23 12.53 -2.54
C THR A 87 -14.39 11.61 -2.22
N ALA A 88 -14.17 10.29 -2.23
CA ALA A 88 -15.22 9.32 -1.93
C ALA A 88 -15.73 9.43 -0.48
N CYS A 89 -14.84 9.74 0.46
CA CYS A 89 -15.16 9.99 1.86
C CYS A 89 -14.04 10.84 2.51
N PRO A 90 -14.03 12.17 2.30
CA PRO A 90 -12.95 13.05 2.78
C PRO A 90 -12.73 12.99 4.28
N GLU A 91 -13.80 12.87 5.06
CA GLU A 91 -13.77 12.80 6.53
C GLU A 91 -12.98 11.59 7.03
N VAL A 92 -12.98 10.49 6.29
CA VAL A 92 -12.20 9.30 6.66
C VAL A 92 -10.71 9.53 6.42
N LEU A 93 -10.34 10.23 5.35
CA LEU A 93 -8.93 10.59 5.11
C LEU A 93 -8.42 11.56 6.19
N LEU A 94 -9.25 12.51 6.62
CA LEU A 94 -8.92 13.39 7.74
C LEU A 94 -8.81 12.61 9.07
N ARG A 95 -9.63 11.57 9.27
CA ARG A 95 -9.56 10.70 10.44
C ARG A 95 -8.23 9.96 10.50
N ILE A 96 -7.68 9.47 9.37
CA ILE A 96 -6.35 8.84 9.31
C ILE A 96 -5.29 9.75 9.98
N LEU A 97 -5.25 11.02 9.56
CA LEU A 97 -4.28 11.99 10.10
C LEU A 97 -4.54 12.31 11.57
N LYS A 98 -5.81 12.53 11.94
CA LYS A 98 -6.22 12.85 13.31
C LYS A 98 -5.84 11.74 14.29
N GLU A 99 -5.89 10.49 13.88
CA GLU A 99 -5.51 9.33 14.70
C GLU A 99 -4.00 9.05 14.67
N GLY A 100 -3.20 9.90 14.01
CA GLY A 100 -1.74 9.83 14.01
C GLY A 100 -1.17 8.76 13.09
N HIS A 101 -1.95 8.31 12.11
CA HIS A 101 -1.46 7.51 10.99
C HIS A 101 -0.81 8.40 9.94
N GLU A 102 -0.10 7.79 9.01
CA GLU A 102 0.52 8.46 7.87
C GLU A 102 -0.31 8.32 6.62
N ILE A 103 -0.35 9.38 5.79
CA ILE A 103 -0.86 9.33 4.40
C ILE A 103 0.31 9.52 3.43
N GLY A 104 0.41 8.63 2.45
CA GLY A 104 1.24 8.74 1.26
C GLY A 104 0.43 8.69 -0.02
N LEU A 105 1.06 8.99 -1.15
CA LEU A 105 0.42 8.95 -2.47
C LEU A 105 0.58 7.56 -3.12
N HIS A 106 -0.52 7.00 -3.64
CA HIS A 106 -0.53 5.76 -4.44
C HIS A 106 -0.79 6.03 -5.93
N GLY A 107 -0.14 7.06 -6.47
CA GLY A 107 -0.29 7.47 -7.86
C GLY A 107 -1.62 8.17 -8.15
N TYR A 108 -1.77 8.58 -9.42
CA TYR A 108 -2.99 9.17 -9.97
C TYR A 108 -3.55 8.24 -11.05
N ASP A 109 -4.86 7.91 -10.98
CA ASP A 109 -5.51 6.91 -11.85
C ASP A 109 -4.78 5.54 -11.81
N HIS A 110 -4.99 4.81 -10.73
CA HIS A 110 -4.37 3.51 -10.44
C HIS A 110 -4.40 2.53 -11.65
N TYR A 111 -5.53 2.49 -12.37
CA TYR A 111 -5.70 1.62 -13.52
C TYR A 111 -4.81 2.03 -14.70
N ALA A 112 -4.81 3.33 -15.02
CA ALA A 112 -3.98 3.85 -16.11
C ALA A 112 -2.49 3.77 -15.76
N TRP A 113 -2.11 3.97 -14.49
CA TRP A 113 -0.75 3.84 -14.00
C TRP A 113 -0.17 2.45 -14.30
N ILE A 114 -0.80 1.39 -13.81
CA ILE A 114 -0.30 0.01 -14.00
C ILE A 114 -0.15 -0.33 -15.49
N ARG A 115 -1.05 0.16 -16.34
CA ARG A 115 -1.03 -0.18 -17.77
C ARG A 115 0.03 0.57 -18.56
N ASN A 116 0.25 1.82 -18.21
CA ASN A 116 0.95 2.76 -19.11
C ASN A 116 2.29 3.25 -18.56
N LEU A 117 2.61 3.08 -17.27
CA LEU A 117 3.83 3.63 -16.67
C LEU A 117 5.09 3.28 -17.47
N ARG A 118 5.18 2.06 -17.99
CA ARG A 118 6.36 1.59 -18.75
C ARG A 118 6.57 2.32 -20.07
N SER A 119 5.54 2.97 -20.60
CA SER A 119 5.59 3.76 -21.85
C SER A 119 5.57 5.27 -21.61
N MET A 120 5.47 5.72 -20.35
CA MET A 120 5.49 7.14 -19.99
C MET A 120 6.91 7.66 -19.85
N ASP A 121 7.13 8.87 -20.33
CA ASP A 121 8.33 9.62 -20.03
C ASP A 121 8.28 10.27 -18.64
N GLU A 122 9.39 10.81 -18.20
CA GLU A 122 9.53 11.43 -16.89
C GLU A 122 8.60 12.64 -16.71
N THR A 123 8.41 13.44 -17.75
CA THR A 123 7.55 14.63 -17.71
C THR A 123 6.10 14.25 -17.44
N ARG A 124 5.60 13.25 -18.16
CA ARG A 124 4.24 12.74 -17.96
C ARG A 124 4.03 12.12 -16.58
N ILE A 125 5.04 11.40 -16.09
CA ILE A 125 4.99 10.80 -14.74
C ILE A 125 4.94 11.91 -13.68
N LYS A 126 5.79 12.94 -13.79
CA LYS A 126 5.78 14.10 -12.88
C LYS A 126 4.42 14.80 -12.86
N GLU A 127 3.84 15.03 -14.02
CA GLU A 127 2.51 15.63 -14.14
C GLU A 127 1.45 14.83 -13.37
N LEU A 128 1.39 13.50 -13.57
CA LEU A 128 0.44 12.65 -12.87
C LEU A 128 0.65 12.63 -11.35
N ILE A 129 1.90 12.56 -10.91
CA ILE A 129 2.23 12.60 -9.48
C ILE A 129 1.84 13.96 -8.88
N SER A 130 2.13 15.07 -9.57
CA SER A 130 1.77 16.41 -9.11
C SER A 130 0.24 16.57 -8.97
N ASN A 131 -0.53 16.11 -9.96
CA ASN A 131 -1.98 16.09 -9.87
C ASN A 131 -2.48 15.29 -8.66
N GLY A 132 -1.82 14.16 -8.37
CA GLY A 132 -2.14 13.34 -7.21
C GLY A 132 -1.84 14.04 -5.88
N LEU A 133 -0.69 14.70 -5.78
CA LEU A 133 -0.31 15.48 -4.60
C LEU A 133 -1.27 16.64 -4.35
N GLU A 134 -1.64 17.37 -5.40
CA GLU A 134 -2.61 18.48 -5.32
C GLU A 134 -3.98 17.97 -4.85
N ALA A 135 -4.46 16.86 -5.40
CA ALA A 135 -5.74 16.27 -5.02
C ALA A 135 -5.76 15.85 -3.55
N LEU A 136 -4.72 15.15 -3.05
CA LEU A 136 -4.63 14.78 -1.64
C LEU A 136 -4.49 15.99 -0.73
N LYS A 137 -3.67 16.96 -1.11
CA LYS A 137 -3.50 18.22 -0.36
C LYS A 137 -4.81 19.00 -0.26
N ALA A 138 -5.59 19.05 -1.33
CA ALA A 138 -6.89 19.72 -1.33
C ALA A 138 -7.87 19.09 -0.32
N VAL A 139 -7.84 17.78 -0.15
CA VAL A 139 -8.71 17.05 0.79
C VAL A 139 -8.17 17.06 2.22
N THR A 140 -6.86 16.84 2.38
CA THR A 140 -6.26 16.56 3.70
C THR A 140 -5.55 17.74 4.32
N GLY A 141 -5.14 18.73 3.53
CA GLY A 141 -4.25 19.81 3.95
C GLY A 141 -2.82 19.38 4.26
N ALA A 142 -2.52 18.09 4.16
CA ALA A 142 -1.23 17.53 4.55
C ALA A 142 -0.16 17.69 3.45
N ASP A 143 1.09 17.78 3.87
CA ASP A 143 2.27 17.70 3.00
C ASP A 143 2.66 16.22 2.86
N ILE A 144 2.42 15.66 1.67
CA ILE A 144 2.62 14.23 1.39
C ILE A 144 4.06 13.98 0.96
N ARG A 145 4.78 13.15 1.73
CA ARG A 145 6.21 12.88 1.54
C ARG A 145 6.54 11.42 1.23
N GLY A 146 5.58 10.51 1.36
CA GLY A 146 5.72 9.10 1.03
C GLY A 146 5.02 8.75 -0.29
N PHE A 147 5.62 7.87 -1.07
CA PHE A 147 5.04 7.34 -2.31
C PHE A 147 5.00 5.81 -2.30
N ALA A 148 4.01 5.23 -2.96
CA ALA A 148 4.02 3.82 -3.34
C ALA A 148 3.43 3.65 -4.75
N SER A 149 4.20 3.02 -5.64
CA SER A 149 3.78 2.83 -7.03
C SER A 149 2.71 1.73 -7.14
N PRO A 150 1.57 2.01 -7.78
CA PRO A 150 0.56 1.00 -8.08
C PRO A 150 1.15 -0.24 -8.73
N GLY A 151 0.81 -1.41 -8.16
CA GLY A 151 1.23 -2.70 -8.67
C GLY A 151 2.75 -2.93 -8.62
N PHE A 152 3.48 -2.23 -7.75
CA PHE A 152 4.95 -2.31 -7.64
C PHE A 152 5.66 -2.07 -8.98
N THR A 153 5.08 -1.24 -9.84
CA THR A 153 5.66 -0.95 -11.17
C THR A 153 6.70 0.14 -11.06
N VAL A 154 7.94 -0.16 -11.47
CA VAL A 154 9.09 0.76 -11.40
C VAL A 154 9.73 0.89 -12.77
N THR A 155 10.14 2.13 -13.14
CA THR A 155 10.95 2.46 -14.29
C THR A 155 12.01 3.50 -13.89
N ASN A 156 13.09 3.63 -14.65
CA ASN A 156 14.09 4.68 -14.38
C ASN A 156 13.48 6.09 -14.47
N ALA A 157 12.56 6.32 -15.42
CA ALA A 157 11.84 7.59 -15.52
C ALA A 157 11.00 7.89 -14.27
N PHE A 158 10.36 6.87 -13.70
CA PHE A 158 9.61 7.00 -12.46
C PHE A 158 10.54 7.34 -11.27
N LEU A 159 11.65 6.63 -11.12
CA LEU A 159 12.60 6.90 -10.03
C LEU A 159 13.13 8.34 -10.07
N ARG A 160 13.47 8.84 -11.27
CA ARG A 160 13.88 10.26 -11.43
C ARG A 160 12.72 11.23 -11.14
N ALA A 161 11.50 10.87 -11.51
CA ALA A 161 10.34 11.73 -11.27
C ALA A 161 10.06 11.91 -9.78
N ILE A 162 10.07 10.83 -8.97
CA ILE A 162 9.84 10.93 -7.52
C ILE A 162 10.97 11.66 -6.80
N ASP A 163 12.22 11.48 -7.25
CA ASP A 163 13.37 12.21 -6.74
C ASP A 163 13.22 13.72 -6.99
N ALA A 164 12.97 14.10 -8.25
CA ALA A 164 12.79 15.50 -8.63
C ALA A 164 11.58 16.19 -7.96
N LEU A 165 10.58 15.43 -7.51
CA LEU A 165 9.42 15.94 -6.77
C LEU A 165 9.65 15.97 -5.26
N GLY A 166 10.82 15.53 -4.77
CA GLY A 166 11.24 15.68 -3.39
C GLY A 166 10.53 14.76 -2.40
N PHE A 167 10.19 13.54 -2.81
CA PHE A 167 9.69 12.53 -1.87
C PHE A 167 10.77 12.10 -0.89
N ASP A 168 10.42 11.93 0.36
CA ASP A 168 11.36 11.48 1.39
C ASP A 168 11.69 10.01 1.27
N TYR A 169 10.72 9.19 0.90
CA TYR A 169 10.86 7.76 0.70
C TYR A 169 9.79 7.24 -0.26
N SER A 170 10.01 6.04 -0.77
CA SER A 170 9.01 5.28 -1.51
C SER A 170 9.02 3.81 -1.12
N SER A 171 7.94 3.09 -1.41
CA SER A 171 7.77 1.67 -1.05
C SER A 171 7.34 0.86 -2.27
N ASP A 172 8.21 0.77 -3.28
CA ASP A 172 7.89 0.27 -4.62
C ASP A 172 8.39 -1.16 -4.87
N PHE A 173 9.06 -1.75 -3.90
CA PHE A 173 9.64 -3.08 -4.03
C PHE A 173 9.03 -4.05 -3.02
N LYS A 174 8.82 -5.28 -3.46
CA LYS A 174 8.38 -6.39 -2.62
C LYS A 174 9.40 -7.51 -2.67
N SER A 175 9.75 -8.08 -1.52
CA SER A 175 10.71 -9.18 -1.42
C SER A 175 10.23 -10.24 -0.43
N ASN A 176 10.29 -11.50 -0.84
CA ASN A 176 10.07 -12.65 0.04
C ASN A 176 11.35 -13.10 0.79
N LYS A 177 12.40 -12.27 0.74
CA LYS A 177 13.65 -12.44 1.49
C LYS A 177 13.96 -11.15 2.25
N PRO A 178 14.58 -11.22 3.43
CA PRO A 178 14.96 -10.02 4.16
C PRO A 178 15.72 -9.03 3.29
N MET A 179 15.18 -7.82 3.18
CA MET A 179 15.74 -6.73 2.38
C MET A 179 15.72 -5.45 3.20
N SER A 180 16.89 -4.86 3.37
CA SER A 180 17.02 -3.56 4.01
C SER A 180 16.47 -2.45 3.13
N PRO A 181 16.01 -1.34 3.70
CA PRO A 181 15.83 -0.11 2.92
C PRO A 181 17.10 0.25 2.16
N PHE A 182 16.95 0.72 0.93
CA PHE A 182 18.05 0.96 0.00
C PHE A 182 17.75 2.12 -0.94
N TYR A 183 18.81 2.68 -1.52
CA TYR A 183 18.71 3.65 -2.61
C TYR A 183 18.89 2.90 -3.93
N PRO A 184 17.90 2.92 -4.84
CA PRO A 184 18.03 2.26 -6.14
C PRO A 184 19.13 2.94 -6.96
N GLN A 185 19.95 2.13 -7.65
CA GLN A 185 20.93 2.67 -8.60
C GLN A 185 20.18 3.16 -9.84
N THR A 186 20.33 4.43 -10.16
CA THR A 186 19.87 5.04 -11.41
C THR A 186 21.08 5.30 -12.31
N GLU A 187 20.85 5.42 -13.62
CA GLU A 187 21.91 5.70 -14.60
C GLU A 187 22.58 7.06 -14.37
N THR A 188 21.92 7.96 -13.70
CA THR A 188 22.45 9.26 -13.28
C THR A 188 22.95 9.17 -11.85
N LYS A 189 24.22 9.56 -11.61
CA LYS A 189 24.74 9.77 -10.25
C LYS A 189 23.97 10.93 -9.61
N GLY A 190 23.06 10.62 -8.74
CA GLY A 190 22.26 11.58 -7.99
C GLY A 190 21.50 10.85 -6.88
N ASP A 191 21.02 11.60 -5.94
CA ASP A 191 20.27 11.07 -4.81
C ASP A 191 18.98 10.42 -5.31
N SER A 192 18.85 9.14 -5.13
CA SER A 192 17.59 8.44 -5.37
C SER A 192 16.76 8.41 -4.09
N VAL A 193 15.44 8.37 -4.23
CA VAL A 193 14.51 8.27 -3.09
C VAL A 193 14.71 6.94 -2.36
N LEU A 194 14.81 6.97 -1.03
CA LEU A 194 14.96 5.77 -0.21
C LEU A 194 13.79 4.83 -0.43
N GLN A 195 14.08 3.58 -0.76
CA GLN A 195 13.09 2.51 -0.89
C GLN A 195 12.94 1.76 0.43
N VAL A 196 11.71 1.64 0.93
CA VAL A 196 11.36 0.80 2.08
C VAL A 196 10.57 -0.41 1.57
N PRO A 197 11.21 -1.58 1.40
CA PRO A 197 10.58 -2.73 0.76
C PRO A 197 9.46 -3.35 1.61
N VAL A 198 8.44 -3.88 0.93
CA VAL A 198 7.43 -4.77 1.51
C VAL A 198 8.03 -6.17 1.70
N SER A 199 7.73 -6.80 2.82
CA SER A 199 8.40 -8.03 3.28
C SER A 199 7.78 -9.32 2.77
N MET A 200 6.56 -9.28 2.21
CA MET A 200 5.89 -10.49 1.73
C MET A 200 4.61 -10.17 0.95
N ASP A 201 3.99 -11.18 0.39
CA ASP A 201 2.65 -11.07 -0.21
C ASP A 201 1.58 -10.74 0.85
N SER A 202 0.54 -10.01 0.45
CA SER A 202 -0.61 -9.72 1.30
C SER A 202 -1.41 -10.99 1.62
N ILE A 203 -2.27 -10.93 2.64
CA ILE A 203 -3.18 -12.04 2.98
C ILE A 203 -4.05 -12.39 1.77
N GLY A 204 -4.59 -11.38 1.08
CA GLY A 204 -5.40 -11.60 -0.11
C GLY A 204 -4.64 -12.29 -1.25
N GLU A 205 -3.37 -11.93 -1.50
CA GLU A 205 -2.53 -12.59 -2.49
C GLU A 205 -2.21 -14.05 -2.11
N LEU A 206 -1.86 -14.30 -0.85
CA LEU A 206 -1.58 -15.65 -0.35
C LEU A 206 -2.82 -16.55 -0.45
N PHE A 207 -3.99 -16.03 -0.11
CA PHE A 207 -5.24 -16.76 -0.25
C PHE A 207 -5.53 -17.12 -1.72
N ILE A 208 -5.33 -16.16 -2.65
CA ILE A 208 -5.45 -16.39 -4.10
C ILE A 208 -4.44 -17.44 -4.57
N ALA A 209 -3.25 -17.50 -3.98
CA ALA A 209 -2.24 -18.51 -4.25
C ALA A 209 -2.60 -19.91 -3.69
N GLY A 210 -3.70 -20.02 -2.92
CA GLY A 210 -4.23 -21.29 -2.42
C GLY A 210 -3.82 -21.66 -0.99
N TYR A 211 -3.20 -20.73 -0.25
CA TYR A 211 -2.87 -20.94 1.16
C TYR A 211 -4.13 -20.90 2.03
N SER A 212 -4.22 -21.78 3.02
CA SER A 212 -5.23 -21.72 4.08
C SER A 212 -4.87 -20.67 5.13
N ASP A 213 -5.83 -20.26 5.97
CA ASP A 213 -5.61 -19.29 7.04
C ASP A 213 -4.48 -19.70 7.97
N SER A 214 -4.43 -20.99 8.36
CA SER A 214 -3.35 -21.53 9.21
C SER A 214 -1.98 -21.47 8.53
N GLN A 215 -1.92 -21.74 7.23
CA GLN A 215 -0.68 -21.65 6.46
C GLN A 215 -0.23 -20.20 6.27
N ILE A 216 -1.17 -19.27 6.07
CA ILE A 216 -0.88 -17.84 5.98
C ILE A 216 -0.30 -17.36 7.33
N LYS A 217 -0.96 -17.69 8.44
CA LYS A 217 -0.49 -17.33 9.78
C LYS A 217 0.90 -17.90 10.07
N ALA A 218 1.11 -19.17 9.81
CA ALA A 218 2.42 -19.81 9.97
C ALA A 218 3.53 -19.16 9.12
N LYS A 219 3.19 -18.76 7.87
CA LYS A 219 4.12 -18.03 6.98
C LYS A 219 4.46 -16.64 7.53
N MET A 220 3.48 -15.92 8.08
CA MET A 220 3.69 -14.62 8.70
C MET A 220 4.65 -14.73 9.89
N CYS A 221 4.36 -15.64 10.85
CA CYS A 221 5.23 -15.86 12.02
C CYS A 221 6.66 -16.23 11.59
N LYS A 222 6.80 -17.16 10.64
CA LYS A 222 8.12 -17.56 10.12
C LYS A 222 8.87 -16.37 9.51
N ASN A 223 8.18 -15.51 8.76
CA ASN A 223 8.82 -14.33 8.18
C ASN A 223 9.23 -13.33 9.27
N MET A 224 8.39 -13.10 10.28
CA MET A 224 8.76 -12.28 11.44
C MET A 224 10.08 -12.76 12.06
N ASP A 225 10.23 -14.06 12.34
CA ASP A 225 11.45 -14.63 12.88
C ASP A 225 12.67 -14.35 11.99
N VAL A 226 12.52 -14.57 10.68
CA VAL A 226 13.61 -14.40 9.71
C VAL A 226 14.02 -12.93 9.58
N TRP A 227 13.07 -11.98 9.53
CA TRP A 227 13.36 -10.53 9.44
C TRP A 227 13.99 -10.01 10.73
N HIS A 228 13.48 -10.45 11.88
CA HIS A 228 14.07 -10.11 13.17
C HIS A 228 15.52 -10.59 13.27
N ALA A 229 15.80 -11.84 12.90
CA ALA A 229 17.16 -12.41 12.92
C ALA A 229 18.15 -11.63 12.03
N LYS A 230 17.66 -11.02 10.93
CA LYS A 230 18.46 -10.18 10.03
C LYS A 230 18.47 -8.70 10.41
N ARG A 231 17.69 -8.29 11.42
CA ARG A 231 17.55 -6.90 11.90
C ARG A 231 17.15 -5.92 10.79
N VAL A 232 16.31 -6.36 9.88
CA VAL A 232 15.75 -5.52 8.80
C VAL A 232 14.28 -5.25 9.08
N PRO A 233 13.72 -4.09 8.65
CA PRO A 233 12.31 -3.76 8.87
C PRO A 233 11.38 -4.83 8.30
N PHE A 234 10.34 -5.17 9.05
CA PHE A 234 9.27 -6.06 8.62
C PHE A 234 8.05 -5.24 8.21
N VAL A 235 7.73 -5.23 6.93
CA VAL A 235 6.63 -4.44 6.37
C VAL A 235 5.55 -5.36 5.80
N ILE A 236 4.39 -5.37 6.45
CA ILE A 236 3.18 -6.03 5.95
C ILE A 236 2.44 -5.04 5.06
N TYR A 237 1.88 -5.48 3.93
CA TYR A 237 0.97 -4.65 3.17
C TYR A 237 -0.40 -5.30 3.00
N ALA A 238 -1.42 -4.48 2.88
CA ALA A 238 -2.82 -4.89 2.86
C ALA A 238 -3.64 -3.95 1.97
N HIS A 239 -4.75 -4.47 1.42
CA HIS A 239 -5.78 -3.69 0.73
C HIS A 239 -7.08 -3.81 1.52
N PRO A 240 -7.72 -2.72 1.95
CA PRO A 240 -8.96 -2.78 2.75
C PRO A 240 -10.00 -3.71 2.14
N ALA A 241 -10.14 -3.67 0.82
CA ALA A 241 -11.05 -4.52 0.08
C ALA A 241 -10.85 -6.02 0.30
N HIS A 242 -9.64 -6.47 0.56
CA HIS A 242 -9.32 -7.88 0.79
C HIS A 242 -9.24 -8.18 2.29
N GLU A 243 -8.33 -7.53 3.00
CA GLU A 243 -8.02 -7.84 4.38
C GLU A 243 -9.19 -7.50 5.31
N VAL A 244 -9.82 -6.33 5.13
CA VAL A 244 -11.01 -5.95 5.92
C VAL A 244 -12.27 -6.59 5.35
N GLY A 245 -12.49 -6.48 4.04
CA GLY A 245 -13.72 -6.96 3.40
C GLY A 245 -13.89 -8.49 3.39
N CYS A 246 -12.80 -9.27 3.47
CA CYS A 246 -12.85 -10.73 3.30
C CYS A 246 -12.16 -11.53 4.40
N TYR A 247 -11.12 -10.99 5.03
CA TYR A 247 -10.20 -11.73 5.92
C TYR A 247 -9.95 -11.01 7.24
N MET A 248 -10.92 -10.24 7.72
CA MET A 248 -10.78 -9.36 8.88
C MET A 248 -10.30 -10.10 10.14
N GLU A 249 -10.82 -11.29 10.43
CA GLU A 249 -10.43 -12.07 11.60
C GLU A 249 -8.96 -12.50 11.52
N LEU A 250 -8.54 -13.02 10.37
CA LEU A 250 -7.15 -13.42 10.15
C LEU A 250 -6.23 -12.21 10.20
N PHE A 251 -6.60 -11.11 9.54
CA PHE A 251 -5.82 -9.88 9.54
C PHE A 251 -5.67 -9.29 10.95
N SER A 252 -6.77 -9.21 11.71
CA SER A 252 -6.76 -8.80 13.12
C SER A 252 -5.84 -9.69 13.98
N SER A 253 -5.88 -11.02 13.77
CA SER A 253 -4.99 -11.95 14.47
C SER A 253 -3.51 -11.69 14.15
N VAL A 254 -3.19 -11.45 12.87
CA VAL A 254 -1.81 -11.13 12.44
C VAL A 254 -1.32 -9.83 13.03
N LEU A 255 -2.15 -8.77 13.03
CA LEU A 255 -1.78 -7.48 13.63
C LEU A 255 -1.57 -7.59 15.14
N ARG A 256 -2.39 -8.39 15.82
CA ARG A 256 -2.24 -8.66 17.26
C ARG A 256 -0.93 -9.39 17.55
N ASP A 257 -0.62 -10.46 16.81
CA ASP A 257 0.64 -11.18 16.96
C ASP A 257 1.84 -10.24 16.78
N LEU A 258 1.79 -9.33 15.79
CA LEU A 258 2.85 -8.34 15.57
C LEU A 258 2.95 -7.33 16.73
N ARG A 259 1.82 -6.88 17.26
CA ARG A 259 1.78 -5.88 18.35
C ARG A 259 2.27 -6.47 19.67
N GLU A 260 1.95 -7.73 19.94
CA GLU A 260 2.31 -8.44 21.18
C GLU A 260 3.75 -8.97 21.19
N ASP A 261 4.38 -9.10 20.01
CA ASP A 261 5.76 -9.58 19.91
C ASP A 261 6.74 -8.47 20.29
N SER A 262 7.28 -8.53 21.50
CA SER A 262 8.22 -7.54 22.04
C SER A 262 9.53 -7.37 21.25
N ARG A 263 9.78 -8.22 20.27
CA ARG A 263 10.93 -8.09 19.36
C ARG A 263 10.73 -6.99 18.32
N PHE A 264 9.49 -6.56 18.11
CA PHE A 264 9.14 -5.57 17.10
C PHE A 264 8.64 -4.27 17.70
N ILE A 265 8.98 -3.16 17.04
CA ILE A 265 8.42 -1.84 17.31
C ILE A 265 7.57 -1.40 16.12
N PRO A 266 6.23 -1.28 16.29
CA PRO A 266 5.37 -0.76 15.24
C PRO A 266 5.67 0.71 14.94
N LEU A 267 5.89 1.03 13.66
CA LEU A 267 6.21 2.38 13.17
C LEU A 267 5.47 2.64 11.87
N THR A 268 5.31 3.90 11.48
CA THR A 268 4.95 4.25 10.11
C THR A 268 6.15 4.10 9.18
N LEU A 269 5.91 4.04 7.86
CA LEU A 269 7.00 3.95 6.88
C LEU A 269 7.89 5.21 6.88
N ALA A 270 7.32 6.39 7.10
CA ALA A 270 8.09 7.62 7.28
C ALA A 270 9.06 7.53 8.47
N GLN A 271 8.59 6.99 9.60
CA GLN A 271 9.43 6.79 10.78
C GLN A 271 10.55 5.77 10.53
N ILE A 272 10.26 4.70 9.77
CA ILE A 272 11.30 3.75 9.34
C ILE A 272 12.31 4.45 8.44
N ALA A 273 11.85 5.20 7.43
CA ALA A 273 12.70 5.91 6.50
C ALA A 273 13.61 6.93 7.23
N GLN A 274 13.05 7.70 8.15
CA GLN A 274 13.81 8.66 8.96
C GLN A 274 14.90 7.97 9.79
N LYS A 275 14.54 6.88 10.51
CA LYS A 275 15.52 6.12 11.30
C LYS A 275 16.61 5.50 10.42
N TRP A 276 16.32 5.15 9.18
CA TRP A 276 17.28 4.55 8.26
C TRP A 276 18.24 5.58 7.68
N LYS A 277 17.76 6.76 7.28
CA LYS A 277 18.60 7.87 6.80
C LYS A 277 19.68 8.30 7.79
N VAL A 278 19.42 8.18 9.08
CA VAL A 278 20.38 8.53 10.15
C VAL A 278 21.48 7.48 10.34
N ARG A 279 21.29 6.25 9.83
CA ARG A 279 22.24 5.13 9.96
C ARG A 279 23.26 5.04 8.83
N VAL A 280 23.01 5.74 7.72
CA VAL A 280 23.87 5.80 6.52
C VAL A 280 24.63 7.13 6.51
#